data_79139c412da90a4b8c1cb26d202cadd3
#
_entry.id   79139c412da90a4b8c1cb26d202cadd3
#
_cell.length_a   1.000
_cell.length_b   1.000
_cell.length_c   1.000
_cell.angle_alpha   90.00
_cell.angle_beta   90.00
_cell.angle_gamma   90.00
#
_symmetry.space_group_name_H-M   'P 1'
#
loop_
_entity.id
_entity.type
_entity.pdbx_description
1 polymer ?
#
loop_
_entity_poly.entity_id
_entity_poly.type
_entity_poly.pdbx_seq_one_letter_code
_entity_poly.pdbx_strand_id
1 'polypeptide(L)'
;MADTPNKFEKKGGLNGVCQVNPNAIPDELKGIKQWVVWHWDFRIDADGVQKPTKIPINPHTRKKAEINDSDSWGMFDECLAVHTRMGVSGGVGFVFTSDDPYCGVDIDKCRDKVTGEFSEMAKDILSSFPTYAEV
;
A
#
# COMPACT_ATOMS: atom_id res chain seq x y z
N MET A 1 -29.33 9.21 -2.69
CA MET A 1 -28.08 9.97 -2.46
C MET A 1 -27.17 9.71 -3.64
N ALA A 2 -26.75 10.75 -4.32
CA ALA A 2 -25.78 10.59 -5.39
C ALA A 2 -24.43 10.21 -4.76
N ASP A 3 -23.93 9.03 -5.09
CA ASP A 3 -22.54 8.67 -4.84
C ASP A 3 -21.67 9.71 -5.51
N THR A 4 -20.97 10.50 -4.72
CA THR A 4 -19.91 11.35 -5.24
C THR A 4 -18.82 10.40 -5.74
N PRO A 5 -18.54 10.32 -7.05
CA PRO A 5 -17.51 9.40 -7.52
C PRO A 5 -16.19 9.77 -6.84
N ASN A 6 -15.62 8.79 -6.16
CA ASN A 6 -14.33 8.92 -5.50
C ASN A 6 -13.32 9.45 -6.53
N LYS A 7 -12.75 10.62 -6.26
CA LYS A 7 -11.84 11.31 -7.16
C LYS A 7 -10.62 10.47 -7.57
N PHE A 8 -10.39 9.38 -6.84
CA PHE A 8 -9.30 8.42 -7.07
C PHE A 8 -9.72 7.19 -7.90
N GLU A 9 -11.03 6.97 -8.12
CA GLU A 9 -11.51 5.87 -8.95
C GLU A 9 -11.25 6.05 -10.45
N LYS A 10 -10.81 7.22 -10.89
CA LYS A 10 -10.69 7.57 -12.31
C LYS A 10 -9.28 7.42 -12.92
N LYS A 11 -8.28 6.95 -12.19
CA LYS A 11 -6.90 6.93 -12.70
C LYS A 11 -6.23 5.56 -12.61
N GLY A 12 -6.55 4.72 -13.55
CA GLY A 12 -5.76 3.53 -13.88
C GLY A 12 -6.37 2.22 -13.41
N GLY A 13 -6.84 1.42 -14.32
CA GLY A 13 -7.37 0.09 -14.09
C GLY A 13 -8.64 0.07 -13.24
N LEU A 14 -9.25 -1.06 -13.06
CA LEU A 14 -10.40 -1.25 -12.19
C LEU A 14 -10.18 -0.54 -10.84
N ASN A 15 -10.79 0.64 -10.69
CA ASN A 15 -10.86 1.45 -9.46
C ASN A 15 -9.56 2.12 -8.95
N GLY A 16 -8.57 2.36 -9.80
CA GLY A 16 -7.38 3.14 -9.42
C GLY A 16 -6.49 2.50 -8.37
N VAL A 17 -6.66 1.23 -8.09
CA VAL A 17 -5.87 0.45 -7.14
C VAL A 17 -5.02 -0.53 -7.93
N CYS A 18 -3.71 -0.52 -7.69
CA CYS A 18 -2.85 -1.60 -8.16
C CYS A 18 -3.29 -2.91 -7.51
N GLN A 19 -3.60 -3.89 -8.31
CA GLN A 19 -3.86 -5.23 -7.78
C GLN A 19 -2.59 -5.78 -7.15
N VAL A 20 -2.74 -6.40 -5.99
CA VAL A 20 -1.63 -7.12 -5.37
C VAL A 20 -1.18 -8.24 -6.29
N ASN A 21 0.09 -8.24 -6.68
CA ASN A 21 0.70 -9.33 -7.43
C ASN A 21 1.55 -10.20 -6.51
N PRO A 22 1.03 -11.31 -5.99
CA PRO A 22 1.74 -12.16 -5.04
C PRO A 22 3.04 -12.73 -5.60
N ASN A 23 3.11 -12.93 -6.90
CA ASN A 23 4.27 -13.52 -7.55
C ASN A 23 5.45 -12.55 -7.68
N ALA A 24 5.19 -11.25 -7.62
CA ALA A 24 6.23 -10.23 -7.66
C ALA A 24 6.87 -9.96 -6.29
N ILE A 25 6.18 -10.31 -5.21
CA ILE A 25 6.68 -10.09 -3.85
C ILE A 25 7.67 -11.20 -3.47
N PRO A 26 8.87 -10.86 -2.97
CA PRO A 26 9.85 -11.85 -2.55
C PRO A 26 9.31 -12.81 -1.49
N ASP A 27 9.55 -14.12 -1.68
CA ASP A 27 9.12 -15.15 -0.74
C ASP A 27 9.68 -14.95 0.67
N GLU A 28 10.88 -14.41 0.75
CA GLU A 28 11.53 -14.03 2.00
C GLU A 28 10.68 -13.07 2.83
N LEU A 29 10.12 -12.03 2.22
CA LEU A 29 9.23 -11.09 2.91
C LEU A 29 7.89 -11.72 3.26
N LYS A 30 7.33 -12.55 2.39
CA LYS A 30 6.05 -13.22 2.64
C LYS A 30 6.07 -14.15 3.84
N GLY A 31 7.24 -14.70 4.17
CA GLY A 31 7.44 -15.57 5.33
C GLY A 31 7.54 -14.87 6.68
N ILE A 32 7.50 -13.54 6.71
CA ILE A 32 7.65 -12.75 7.94
C ILE A 32 6.29 -12.22 8.39
N LYS A 33 5.97 -12.36 9.68
CA LYS A 33 4.72 -11.85 10.26
C LYS A 33 4.78 -10.33 10.50
N GLN A 34 4.92 -9.56 9.41
CA GLN A 34 5.00 -8.09 9.44
C GLN A 34 4.10 -7.47 8.37
N TRP A 35 2.95 -8.06 8.11
CA TRP A 35 2.01 -7.59 7.11
C TRP A 35 0.73 -7.07 7.72
N VAL A 36 0.16 -6.05 7.07
CA VAL A 36 -1.15 -5.49 7.35
C VAL A 36 -1.95 -5.39 6.05
N VAL A 37 -3.25 -5.36 6.17
CA VAL A 37 -4.13 -4.89 5.10
C VAL A 37 -4.22 -3.38 5.22
N TRP A 38 -4.43 -2.67 4.14
CA TRP A 38 -4.75 -1.25 4.20
C TRP A 38 -5.90 -0.95 3.25
N HIS A 39 -6.64 0.12 3.57
CA HIS A 39 -7.65 0.68 2.67
C HIS A 39 -7.55 2.20 2.65
N TRP A 40 -8.10 2.79 1.59
CA TRP A 40 -8.24 4.23 1.51
C TRP A 40 -9.37 4.72 2.41
N ASP A 41 -9.10 5.78 3.12
CA ASP A 41 -10.08 6.57 3.86
C ASP A 41 -9.77 8.06 3.67
N PHE A 42 -10.68 8.91 4.09
CA PHE A 42 -10.50 10.34 4.00
C PHE A 42 -10.40 10.94 5.40
N ARG A 43 -9.39 11.77 5.58
CA ARG A 43 -9.25 12.58 6.78
C ARG A 43 -9.39 14.05 6.44
N ILE A 44 -9.96 14.82 7.36
CA ILE A 44 -10.02 16.27 7.26
C ILE A 44 -8.79 16.81 7.98
N ASP A 45 -7.99 17.60 7.28
CA ASP A 45 -6.83 18.27 7.88
C ASP A 45 -7.23 19.51 8.70
N ALA A 46 -6.23 20.19 9.28
CA ALA A 46 -6.45 21.38 10.09
C ALA A 46 -7.09 22.56 9.31
N ASP A 47 -6.93 22.57 7.99
CA ASP A 47 -7.51 23.59 7.10
C ASP A 47 -8.90 23.20 6.58
N GLY A 48 -9.47 22.09 7.04
CA GLY A 48 -10.77 21.59 6.61
C GLY A 48 -10.74 20.90 5.24
N VAL A 49 -9.56 20.58 4.72
CA VAL A 49 -9.41 19.90 3.42
C VAL A 49 -9.44 18.39 3.60
N GLN A 50 -10.26 17.73 2.80
CA GLN A 50 -10.35 16.29 2.78
C GLN A 50 -9.13 15.69 2.05
N LYS A 51 -8.35 14.87 2.75
CA LYS A 51 -7.17 14.19 2.20
C LYS A 51 -7.33 12.67 2.24
N PRO A 52 -6.98 11.97 1.16
CA PRO A 52 -6.94 10.52 1.17
C PRO A 52 -5.81 10.03 2.08
N THR A 53 -6.08 9.03 2.86
CA THR A 53 -5.15 8.43 3.81
C THR A 53 -5.26 6.92 3.75
N LYS A 54 -4.13 6.24 3.74
CA LYS A 54 -4.09 4.78 3.87
C LYS A 54 -4.25 4.41 5.34
N ILE A 55 -5.25 3.62 5.65
CA ILE A 55 -5.51 3.13 7.01
C ILE A 55 -5.08 1.67 7.11
N PRO A 56 -4.10 1.34 7.95
CA PRO A 56 -3.72 -0.04 8.17
C PRO A 56 -4.77 -0.79 8.99
N ILE A 57 -5.02 -2.04 8.59
CA ILE A 57 -6.04 -2.91 9.17
C ILE A 57 -5.38 -4.20 9.66
N ASN A 58 -5.67 -4.56 10.89
CA ASN A 58 -5.30 -5.84 11.47
C ASN A 58 -6.04 -6.97 10.75
N PRO A 59 -5.33 -7.95 10.15
CA PRO A 59 -5.99 -9.00 9.38
C PRO A 59 -6.84 -9.95 10.24
N HIS A 60 -6.60 -10.02 11.54
CA HIS A 60 -7.32 -10.91 12.45
C HIS A 60 -8.61 -10.29 12.98
N THR A 61 -8.55 -9.01 13.36
CA THR A 61 -9.68 -8.32 14.02
C THR A 61 -10.49 -7.43 13.09
N ARG A 62 -9.96 -7.11 11.92
CA ARG A 62 -10.51 -6.13 10.96
C ARG A 62 -10.60 -4.71 11.50
N LYS A 63 -10.00 -4.45 12.64
CA LYS A 63 -9.87 -3.12 13.22
C LYS A 63 -8.57 -2.46 12.75
N LYS A 64 -8.41 -1.18 13.04
CA LYS A 64 -7.17 -0.46 12.75
C LYS A 64 -5.96 -1.21 13.32
N ALA A 65 -4.92 -1.37 12.51
CA ALA A 65 -3.63 -1.87 12.96
C ALA A 65 -2.74 -0.72 13.42
N GLU A 66 -1.84 -1.01 14.34
CA GLU A 66 -0.81 -0.07 14.79
C GLU A 66 0.56 -0.51 14.25
N ILE A 67 1.29 0.42 13.67
CA ILE A 67 2.59 0.14 13.05
C ILE A 67 3.70 -0.19 14.05
N ASN A 68 3.47 0.06 15.32
CA ASN A 68 4.38 -0.22 16.43
C ASN A 68 3.88 -1.34 17.36
N ASP A 69 2.82 -2.04 16.97
CA ASP A 69 2.25 -3.17 17.71
C ASP A 69 2.20 -4.41 16.84
N SER A 70 3.16 -5.32 17.05
CA SER A 70 3.30 -6.56 16.29
C SER A 70 2.12 -7.52 16.42
N ASP A 71 1.31 -7.39 17.47
CA ASP A 71 0.09 -8.20 17.64
C ASP A 71 -1.01 -7.81 16.66
N SER A 72 -0.91 -6.61 16.07
CA SER A 72 -1.84 -6.13 15.05
C SER A 72 -1.46 -6.52 13.62
N TRP A 73 -0.34 -7.24 13.42
CA TRP A 73 0.15 -7.68 12.11
C TRP A 73 -0.13 -9.16 11.87
N GLY A 74 -0.06 -9.58 10.61
CA GLY A 74 -0.23 -10.97 10.21
C GLY A 74 0.79 -11.42 9.18
N MET A 75 0.59 -12.63 8.68
CA MET A 75 1.33 -13.16 7.55
C MET A 75 0.80 -12.59 6.23
N PHE A 76 1.61 -12.61 5.20
CA PHE A 76 1.21 -12.14 3.86
C PHE A 76 -0.08 -12.82 3.36
N ASP A 77 -0.15 -14.15 3.45
CA ASP A 77 -1.30 -14.91 2.96
C ASP A 77 -2.59 -14.58 3.70
N GLU A 78 -2.51 -14.36 5.01
CA GLU A 78 -3.65 -13.91 5.82
C GLU A 78 -4.15 -12.54 5.35
N CYS A 79 -3.23 -11.60 5.15
CA CYS A 79 -3.55 -10.25 4.68
C CYS A 79 -4.13 -10.26 3.27
N LEU A 80 -3.57 -11.05 2.37
CA LEU A 80 -4.07 -11.19 1.00
C LEU A 80 -5.51 -11.75 0.98
N ALA A 81 -5.78 -12.78 1.78
CA ALA A 81 -7.11 -13.37 1.89
C ALA A 81 -8.14 -12.36 2.42
N VAL A 82 -7.74 -11.59 3.44
CA VAL A 82 -8.59 -10.53 4.02
C VAL A 82 -8.87 -9.44 3.02
N HIS A 83 -7.83 -8.93 2.34
CA HIS A 83 -7.97 -7.90 1.32
C HIS A 83 -8.93 -8.34 0.21
N THR A 84 -8.78 -9.57 -0.28
CA THR A 84 -9.65 -10.14 -1.31
C THR A 84 -11.11 -10.21 -0.86
N ARG A 85 -11.36 -10.61 0.38
CA ARG A 85 -12.72 -10.71 0.94
C ARG A 85 -13.36 -9.35 1.21
N MET A 86 -12.59 -8.37 1.61
CA MET A 86 -13.10 -7.03 1.88
C MET A 86 -13.62 -6.36 0.61
N GLY A 87 -13.03 -6.66 -0.55
CA GLY A 87 -13.44 -6.12 -1.84
C GLY A 87 -13.39 -4.59 -1.92
N VAL A 88 -12.62 -3.96 -1.05
CA VAL A 88 -12.47 -2.50 -0.96
C VAL A 88 -11.19 -2.03 -1.63
N SER A 89 -11.16 -0.76 -2.00
CA SER A 89 -9.95 -0.11 -2.49
C SER A 89 -8.86 -0.15 -1.43
N GLY A 90 -7.76 -0.81 -1.72
CA GLY A 90 -6.67 -0.97 -0.78
C GLY A 90 -5.64 -1.98 -1.26
N GLY A 91 -4.94 -2.59 -0.34
CA GLY A 91 -3.92 -3.57 -0.62
C GLY A 91 -3.36 -4.19 0.64
N VAL A 92 -2.17 -4.77 0.51
CA VAL A 92 -1.38 -5.27 1.62
C VAL A 92 -0.14 -4.42 1.79
N GLY A 93 0.39 -4.32 2.98
CA GLY A 93 1.59 -3.54 3.28
C GLY A 93 2.51 -4.27 4.24
N PHE A 94 3.81 -4.13 4.01
CA PHE A 94 4.84 -4.65 4.90
C PHE A 94 5.22 -3.60 5.94
N VAL A 95 5.29 -3.99 7.20
CA VAL A 95 5.69 -3.11 8.30
C VAL A 95 7.18 -3.29 8.56
N PHE A 96 7.97 -2.27 8.25
CA PHE A 96 9.39 -2.26 8.56
C PHE A 96 9.62 -2.02 10.06
N THR A 97 10.58 -2.71 10.62
CA THR A 97 10.97 -2.59 12.03
C THR A 97 12.46 -2.32 12.16
N SER A 98 12.90 -1.87 13.33
CA SER A 98 14.34 -1.74 13.63
C SER A 98 15.06 -3.08 13.74
N ASP A 99 14.32 -4.17 13.91
CA ASP A 99 14.87 -5.49 14.18
C ASP A 99 15.04 -6.34 12.92
N ASP A 100 14.41 -5.95 11.81
CA ASP A 100 14.57 -6.64 10.53
C ASP A 100 15.67 -5.96 9.68
N PRO A 101 16.27 -6.70 8.71
CA PRO A 101 17.33 -6.17 7.86
C PRO A 101 16.82 -5.42 6.62
N TYR A 102 15.54 -5.07 6.56
CA TYR A 102 14.92 -4.47 5.38
C TYR A 102 14.74 -2.96 5.54
N CYS A 103 14.73 -2.27 4.41
CA CYS A 103 14.35 -0.87 4.35
C CYS A 103 13.47 -0.61 3.12
N GLY A 104 12.61 0.39 3.23
CA GLY A 104 11.82 0.89 2.11
C GLY A 104 12.41 2.20 1.58
N VAL A 105 12.36 2.38 0.27
CA VAL A 105 12.69 3.65 -0.38
C VAL A 105 11.39 4.19 -0.99
N ASP A 106 11.00 5.38 -0.58
CA ASP A 106 9.85 6.09 -1.13
C ASP A 106 10.31 7.25 -2.02
N ILE A 107 9.82 7.30 -3.24
CA ILE A 107 10.21 8.31 -4.23
C ILE A 107 8.97 9.09 -4.62
N ASP A 108 8.80 10.24 -4.01
CA ASP A 108 7.67 11.12 -4.25
C ASP A 108 7.74 11.80 -5.63
N LYS A 109 6.57 11.95 -6.24
CA LYS A 109 6.38 12.70 -7.49
C LYS A 109 7.30 12.26 -8.64
N CYS A 110 7.68 10.99 -8.65
CA CYS A 110 8.65 10.46 -9.60
C CYS A 110 8.02 10.04 -10.94
N ARG A 111 6.71 10.09 -11.06
CA ARG A 111 5.99 9.66 -12.27
C ARG A 111 5.17 10.81 -12.84
N ASP A 112 5.30 11.04 -14.15
CA ASP A 112 4.46 12.00 -14.86
C ASP A 112 2.99 11.55 -14.86
N LYS A 113 2.09 12.46 -14.49
CA LYS A 113 0.66 12.12 -14.34
C LYS A 113 -0.07 11.94 -15.67
N VAL A 114 0.50 12.46 -16.74
CA VAL A 114 -0.10 12.42 -18.09
C VAL A 114 0.48 11.26 -18.90
N THR A 115 1.80 11.17 -18.97
CA THR A 115 2.51 10.17 -19.78
C THR A 115 2.70 8.86 -19.05
N GLY A 116 2.73 8.88 -17.72
CA GLY A 116 3.07 7.73 -16.88
C GLY A 116 4.56 7.44 -16.80
N GLU A 117 5.41 8.27 -17.44
CA GLU A 117 6.85 8.06 -17.44
C GLU A 117 7.48 8.41 -16.08
N PHE A 118 8.50 7.63 -15.71
CA PHE A 118 9.29 7.91 -14.52
C PHE A 118 10.33 9.01 -14.79
N SER A 119 10.65 9.78 -13.74
CA SER A 119 11.79 10.70 -13.76
C SER A 119 13.11 9.94 -13.94
N GLU A 120 14.13 10.62 -14.47
CA GLU A 120 15.46 10.02 -14.64
C GLU A 120 16.04 9.55 -13.30
N MET A 121 15.82 10.31 -12.21
CA MET A 121 16.23 9.90 -10.87
C MET A 121 15.57 8.58 -10.45
N ALA A 122 14.28 8.42 -10.69
CA ALA A 122 13.58 7.17 -10.37
C ALA A 122 14.07 6.01 -11.20
N LYS A 123 14.34 6.22 -12.49
CA LYS A 123 14.91 5.20 -13.37
C LYS A 123 16.30 4.75 -12.89
N ASP A 124 17.14 5.69 -12.48
CA ASP A 124 18.48 5.40 -11.97
C ASP A 124 18.41 4.59 -10.66
N ILE A 125 17.53 4.95 -9.75
CA ILE A 125 17.32 4.22 -8.49
C ILE A 125 16.82 2.80 -8.78
N LEU A 126 15.79 2.65 -9.60
CA LEU A 126 15.22 1.34 -9.96
C LEU A 126 16.22 0.44 -10.63
N SER A 127 17.12 0.98 -11.47
CA SER A 127 18.17 0.20 -12.14
C SER A 127 19.30 -0.19 -11.18
N SER A 128 19.58 0.63 -10.18
CA SER A 128 20.68 0.41 -9.22
C SER A 128 20.31 -0.60 -8.14
N PHE A 129 19.02 -0.74 -7.84
CA PHE A 129 18.52 -1.65 -6.80
C PHE A 129 17.60 -2.70 -7.42
N PRO A 130 18.12 -3.90 -7.77
CA PRO A 130 17.31 -5.00 -8.32
C PRO A 130 16.48 -5.65 -7.21
N THR A 131 15.45 -4.96 -6.76
CA THR A 131 14.56 -5.37 -5.68
C THR A 131 13.09 -5.18 -6.07
N TYR A 132 12.19 -5.62 -5.20
CA TYR A 132 10.77 -5.39 -5.38
C TYR A 132 10.45 -3.89 -5.37
N ALA A 133 9.59 -3.46 -6.27
CA ALA A 133 9.11 -2.09 -6.36
C ALA A 133 7.60 -2.06 -6.66
N GLU A 134 6.92 -1.07 -6.11
CA GLU A 134 5.51 -0.77 -6.37
C GLU A 134 5.36 0.64 -6.96
N VAL A 135 4.29 0.85 -7.74
CA VAL A 135 3.96 2.14 -8.35
C VAL A 135 2.53 2.54 -8.05
#